data_9b1516ba734ce1c79abaf0f08ea2ce73
#
_entry.id   9b1516ba734ce1c79abaf0f08ea2ce73
#
_cell.length_a   1.000
_cell.length_b   1.000
_cell.length_c   1.000
_cell.angle_alpha   90.00
_cell.angle_beta   90.00
_cell.angle_gamma   90.00
#
_symmetry.space_group_name_H-M   'P 1'
#
loop_
_entity.id
_entity.type
_entity.pdbx_description
1 polymer ?
#
loop_
_entity_poly.entity_id
_entity_poly.type
_entity_poly.pdbx_seq_one_letter_code
_entity_poly.pdbx_strand_id
1 'polypeptide(L)'
;SQTIRQLGIRLKLNPLREIIEGKRIVVVDDSIVRGNTQRAIVRMLREAGAREIHVRISSPPVKWPCFYGIDFATRAELVASGLEVEEIRRSIGADSLGYVSLEGLIESTQIDENKLCGACFTGQYPIQIPADMSEGKMRLEITEVHGH
;
A
#
# COMPACT_ATOMS: atom_id res chain seq x y z
N SER A 1 3.56 18.67 -0.72
CA SER A 1 4.85 18.07 -1.09
C SER A 1 5.14 16.85 -0.22
N GLN A 2 6.01 15.98 -0.69
CA GLN A 2 6.41 14.74 0.01
C GLN A 2 7.02 15.03 1.39
N THR A 3 7.75 16.13 1.50
CA THR A 3 8.34 16.61 2.76
C THR A 3 7.30 16.94 3.82
N ILE A 4 6.18 17.58 3.43
CA ILE A 4 5.09 17.93 4.36
C ILE A 4 4.38 16.67 4.85
N ARG A 5 4.21 15.65 3.99
CA ARG A 5 3.61 14.36 4.39
C ARG A 5 4.52 13.59 5.34
N GLN A 6 5.83 13.58 5.11
CA GLN A 6 6.82 12.97 6.00
C GLN A 6 6.87 13.67 7.36
N LEU A 7 6.79 15.00 7.37
CA LEU A 7 6.70 15.79 8.60
C LEU A 7 5.39 15.47 9.34
N GLY A 8 4.27 15.34 8.62
CA GLY A 8 2.97 15.00 9.20
C GLY A 8 2.95 13.62 9.86
N ILE A 9 3.64 12.62 9.31
CA ILE A 9 3.79 11.29 9.93
C ILE A 9 4.65 11.38 11.19
N ARG A 10 5.75 12.13 11.16
CA ARG A 10 6.60 12.36 12.33
C ARG A 10 5.88 13.11 13.47
N LEU A 11 4.97 14.03 13.14
CA LEU A 11 4.16 14.73 14.13
C LEU A 11 3.03 13.90 14.72
N LYS A 12 2.52 12.90 13.98
CA LYS A 12 1.45 12.00 14.42
C LYS A 12 1.95 10.79 15.18
N LEU A 13 3.17 10.34 14.89
CA LEU A 13 3.78 9.15 15.48
C LEU A 13 5.04 9.58 16.21
N ASN A 14 5.01 9.47 17.53
CA ASN A 14 6.19 9.68 18.38
C ASN A 14 6.70 8.32 18.86
N PRO A 15 7.75 7.75 18.25
CA PRO A 15 8.26 6.44 18.63
C PRO A 15 8.89 6.51 20.02
N LEU A 16 8.43 5.67 20.92
CA LEU A 16 9.04 5.51 22.23
C LEU A 16 10.32 4.66 22.09
N ARG A 17 11.44 5.34 22.01
CA ARG A 17 12.75 4.70 21.79
C ARG A 17 13.03 3.60 22.80
N GLU A 18 12.70 3.80 24.06
CA GLU A 18 12.88 2.84 25.15
C GLU A 18 12.15 1.52 24.91
N ILE A 19 11.01 1.57 24.19
CA ILE A 19 10.22 0.39 23.85
C ILE A 19 10.74 -0.27 22.57
N ILE A 20 11.28 0.50 21.63
CA ILE A 20 11.62 0.07 20.26
C ILE A 20 13.06 -0.42 20.16
N GLU A 21 13.99 0.22 20.87
CA GLU A 21 15.43 -0.03 20.73
C GLU A 21 15.79 -1.50 20.95
N GLY A 22 16.52 -2.07 19.99
CA GLY A 22 16.97 -3.47 20.01
C GLY A 22 15.87 -4.51 19.77
N LYS A 23 14.62 -4.11 19.54
CA LYS A 23 13.50 -5.04 19.38
C LYS A 23 13.34 -5.52 17.94
N ARG A 24 12.74 -6.69 17.81
CA ARG A 24 12.16 -7.21 16.58
C ARG A 24 10.70 -6.78 16.56
N ILE A 25 10.30 -6.03 15.55
CA ILE A 25 8.98 -5.40 15.48
C ILE A 25 8.20 -5.97 14.31
N VAL A 26 6.93 -6.29 14.54
CA VAL A 26 5.96 -6.56 13.49
C VAL A 26 5.06 -5.33 13.36
N VAL A 27 5.05 -4.76 12.16
CA VAL A 27 4.15 -3.64 11.79
C VAL A 27 2.99 -4.23 11.01
N VAL A 28 1.78 -4.02 11.50
CA VAL A 28 0.55 -4.42 10.81
C VAL A 28 -0.11 -3.18 10.25
N ASP A 29 -0.49 -3.22 8.97
CA ASP A 29 -1.19 -2.14 8.28
C ASP A 29 -2.28 -2.70 7.37
N ASP A 30 -3.22 -1.88 6.93
CA ASP A 30 -4.35 -2.31 6.12
C ASP A 30 -3.95 -2.60 4.67
N SER A 31 -3.20 -1.72 4.04
CA SER A 31 -2.84 -1.80 2.61
C SER A 31 -1.57 -1.04 2.28
N ILE A 32 -0.93 -1.41 1.17
CA ILE A 32 0.13 -0.62 0.53
C ILE A 32 -0.37 -0.14 -0.83
N VAL A 33 -0.46 1.18 -1.00
CA VAL A 33 -0.84 1.81 -2.26
C VAL A 33 0.41 2.32 -2.99
N ARG A 34 1.01 3.41 -2.51
CA ARG A 34 2.25 3.98 -3.06
C ARG A 34 3.52 3.57 -2.30
N GLY A 35 3.38 3.00 -1.12
CA GLY A 35 4.49 2.60 -0.24
C GLY A 35 5.16 3.74 0.53
N ASN A 36 4.74 4.99 0.36
CA ASN A 36 5.37 6.14 1.01
C ASN A 36 5.19 6.14 2.53
N THR A 37 4.00 5.75 2.99
CA THR A 37 3.68 5.67 4.43
C THR A 37 4.51 4.59 5.10
N GLN A 38 4.55 3.39 4.53
CA GLN A 38 5.32 2.27 5.07
C GLN A 38 6.82 2.57 5.09
N ARG A 39 7.35 3.21 4.03
CA ARG A 39 8.75 3.65 3.99
C ARG A 39 9.07 4.64 5.11
N ALA A 40 8.17 5.59 5.37
CA ALA A 40 8.35 6.56 6.44
C ALA A 40 8.28 5.90 7.83
N ILE A 41 7.34 4.98 8.05
CA ILE A 41 7.22 4.23 9.32
C ILE A 41 8.45 3.36 9.55
N VAL A 42 8.87 2.58 8.57
CA VAL A 42 10.05 1.71 8.67
C VAL A 42 11.30 2.53 8.99
N ARG A 43 11.49 3.66 8.31
CA ARG A 43 12.61 4.55 8.57
C ARG A 43 12.58 5.11 10.00
N MET A 44 11.43 5.57 10.47
CA MET A 44 11.25 6.08 11.82
C MET A 44 11.58 5.03 12.88
N LEU A 45 11.14 3.79 12.67
CA LEU A 45 11.42 2.67 13.58
C LEU A 45 12.91 2.30 13.59
N ARG A 46 13.58 2.35 12.41
CA ARG A 46 15.04 2.16 12.33
C ARG A 46 15.79 3.27 13.10
N GLU A 47 15.40 4.52 12.91
CA GLU A 47 15.98 5.67 13.62
C GLU A 47 15.77 5.56 15.14
N ALA A 48 14.67 4.94 15.59
CA ALA A 48 14.40 4.63 17.00
C ALA A 48 15.16 3.40 17.53
N GLY A 49 15.95 2.72 16.69
CA GLY A 49 16.82 1.61 17.09
C GLY A 49 16.20 0.22 16.98
N ALA A 50 15.12 0.04 16.22
CA ALA A 50 14.58 -1.29 15.95
C ALA A 50 15.63 -2.19 15.28
N ARG A 51 15.78 -3.42 15.78
CA ARG A 51 16.73 -4.41 15.25
C ARG A 51 16.22 -5.05 13.95
N GLU A 52 14.97 -5.44 13.95
CA GLU A 52 14.28 -6.02 12.80
C GLU A 52 12.89 -5.42 12.67
N ILE A 53 12.43 -5.24 11.43
CA ILE A 53 11.11 -4.70 11.11
C ILE A 53 10.45 -5.59 10.06
N HIS A 54 9.36 -6.25 10.47
CA HIS A 54 8.57 -7.16 9.65
C HIS A 54 7.21 -6.53 9.36
N VAL A 55 6.91 -6.27 8.10
CA VAL A 55 5.64 -5.64 7.70
C VAL A 55 4.63 -6.70 7.30
N ARG A 56 3.41 -6.60 7.81
CA ARG A 56 2.29 -7.49 7.49
C ARG A 56 1.09 -6.66 7.10
N ILE A 57 0.59 -6.92 5.91
CA ILE A 57 -0.50 -6.18 5.28
C ILE A 57 -1.74 -7.05 5.27
N SER A 58 -2.84 -6.52 5.81
CA SER A 58 -4.11 -7.23 5.93
C SER A 58 -4.99 -7.18 4.67
N SER A 59 -4.41 -6.83 3.54
CA SER A 59 -4.99 -6.97 2.21
C SER A 59 -4.07 -7.75 1.27
N PRO A 60 -4.55 -8.24 0.12
CA PRO A 60 -3.71 -8.60 -1.02
C PRO A 60 -3.00 -7.36 -1.61
N PRO A 61 -1.98 -7.53 -2.48
CA PRO A 61 -1.37 -6.43 -3.21
C PRO A 61 -2.40 -5.66 -4.04
N VAL A 62 -2.46 -4.35 -3.87
CA VAL A 62 -3.35 -3.46 -4.64
C VAL A 62 -2.70 -3.18 -5.99
N LYS A 63 -3.20 -3.83 -7.05
CA LYS A 63 -2.64 -3.77 -8.42
C LYS A 63 -3.46 -2.93 -9.39
N TRP A 64 -4.69 -2.60 -9.03
CA TRP A 64 -5.65 -1.94 -9.90
C TRP A 64 -6.31 -0.75 -9.20
N PRO A 65 -6.64 0.33 -9.93
CA PRO A 65 -7.32 1.47 -9.34
C PRO A 65 -8.75 1.13 -8.93
N CYS A 66 -9.31 1.90 -8.01
CA CYS A 66 -10.72 1.85 -7.67
C CYS A 66 -11.49 2.92 -8.45
N PHE A 67 -12.71 2.54 -8.93
CA PHE A 67 -13.65 3.45 -9.60
C PHE A 67 -14.93 3.66 -8.79
N TYR A 68 -15.05 3.06 -7.60
CA TYR A 68 -16.27 3.00 -6.81
C TYR A 68 -16.21 3.81 -5.51
N GLY A 69 -15.42 4.88 -5.50
CA GLY A 69 -15.41 5.83 -4.40
C GLY A 69 -14.15 5.84 -3.53
N ILE A 70 -13.25 4.88 -3.66
CA ILE A 70 -11.93 4.96 -3.03
C ILE A 70 -11.00 5.76 -3.96
N ASP A 71 -10.42 6.83 -3.45
CA ASP A 71 -9.45 7.63 -4.21
C ASP A 71 -8.09 6.94 -4.24
N PHE A 72 -8.01 5.86 -5.01
CA PHE A 72 -6.73 5.29 -5.36
C PHE A 72 -6.10 6.10 -6.51
N ALA A 73 -4.79 6.21 -6.43
CA ALA A 73 -3.94 6.72 -7.49
C ALA A 73 -4.16 5.99 -8.83
N THR A 74 -3.61 6.54 -9.89
CA THR A 74 -3.53 5.85 -11.19
C THR A 74 -2.76 4.53 -11.03
N ARG A 75 -2.94 3.60 -11.95
CA ARG A 75 -2.25 2.31 -11.92
C ARG A 75 -0.73 2.46 -11.89
N ALA A 76 -0.17 3.49 -12.53
CA ALA A 76 1.26 3.80 -12.50
C ALA A 76 1.79 4.14 -11.11
N GLU A 77 0.96 4.69 -10.24
CA GLU A 77 1.34 5.04 -8.86
C GLU A 77 1.15 3.89 -7.86
N LEU A 78 0.47 2.81 -8.26
CA LEU A 78 0.29 1.62 -7.43
C LEU A 78 1.59 0.80 -7.43
N VAL A 79 2.28 0.76 -6.31
CA VAL A 79 3.59 0.09 -6.21
C VAL A 79 3.52 -1.39 -6.61
N ALA A 80 2.43 -2.07 -6.29
CA ALA A 80 2.23 -3.48 -6.62
C ALA A 80 1.79 -3.73 -8.07
N SER A 81 1.55 -2.71 -8.88
CA SER A 81 1.29 -2.88 -10.32
C SER A 81 2.57 -3.08 -11.13
N GLY A 82 3.72 -2.64 -10.63
CA GLY A 82 5.01 -2.69 -11.31
C GLY A 82 6.11 -3.45 -10.58
N LEU A 83 5.93 -3.74 -9.29
CA LEU A 83 6.94 -4.40 -8.47
C LEU A 83 6.41 -5.69 -7.86
N GLU A 84 7.27 -6.69 -7.80
CA GLU A 84 7.03 -7.92 -7.02
C GLU A 84 7.19 -7.66 -5.52
N VAL A 85 6.63 -8.55 -4.69
CA VAL A 85 6.61 -8.39 -3.22
C VAL A 85 7.99 -8.15 -2.64
N GLU A 86 9.01 -8.86 -3.13
CA GLU A 86 10.38 -8.70 -2.65
C GLU A 86 10.98 -7.32 -3.03
N GLU A 87 10.62 -6.79 -4.19
CA GLU A 87 11.04 -5.46 -4.61
C GLU A 87 10.35 -4.37 -3.79
N ILE A 88 9.06 -4.56 -3.47
CA ILE A 88 8.32 -3.68 -2.56
C ILE A 88 8.97 -3.70 -1.17
N ARG A 89 9.29 -4.90 -0.64
CA ARG A 89 9.99 -5.04 0.63
C ARG A 89 11.27 -4.20 0.68
N ARG A 90 12.10 -4.33 -0.35
CA ARG A 90 13.34 -3.55 -0.45
C ARG A 90 13.07 -2.06 -0.53
N SER A 91 12.07 -1.65 -1.29
CA SER A 91 11.73 -0.24 -1.48
C SER A 91 11.25 0.44 -0.20
N ILE A 92 10.57 -0.29 0.69
CA ILE A 92 10.12 0.22 1.99
C ILE A 92 11.17 0.04 3.10
N GLY A 93 12.23 -0.74 2.87
CA GLY A 93 13.33 -0.97 3.82
C GLY A 93 13.03 -1.98 4.93
N ALA A 94 12.00 -2.83 4.77
CA ALA A 94 11.63 -3.84 5.75
C ALA A 94 12.51 -5.09 5.64
N ASP A 95 12.66 -5.83 6.75
CA ASP A 95 13.36 -7.11 6.78
C ASP A 95 12.50 -8.23 6.18
N SER A 96 11.18 -8.15 6.31
CA SER A 96 10.23 -8.99 5.59
C SER A 96 8.93 -8.26 5.31
N LEU A 97 8.25 -8.69 4.24
CA LEU A 97 6.94 -8.20 3.86
C LEU A 97 6.03 -9.39 3.55
N GLY A 98 4.83 -9.40 4.12
CA GLY A 98 3.80 -10.39 3.84
C GLY A 98 2.45 -9.73 3.65
N TYR A 99 1.71 -10.24 2.68
CA TYR A 99 0.32 -9.88 2.39
C TYR A 99 -0.61 -11.02 2.77
N VAL A 100 -1.85 -10.69 3.08
CA VAL A 100 -2.92 -11.70 3.13
C VAL A 100 -3.23 -12.16 1.70
N SER A 101 -3.48 -13.46 1.49
CA SER A 101 -3.97 -13.94 0.19
C SER A 101 -5.40 -13.48 -0.06
N LEU A 102 -5.83 -13.41 -1.33
CA LEU A 102 -7.21 -13.05 -1.66
C LEU A 102 -8.20 -14.06 -1.07
N GLU A 103 -7.89 -15.36 -1.18
CA GLU A 103 -8.69 -16.44 -0.61
C GLU A 103 -8.81 -16.27 0.92
N GLY A 104 -7.70 -16.03 1.61
CA GLY A 104 -7.69 -15.83 3.06
C GLY A 104 -8.46 -14.60 3.50
N LEU A 105 -8.42 -13.51 2.71
CA LEU A 105 -9.21 -12.32 2.95
C LEU A 105 -10.71 -12.62 2.82
N ILE A 106 -11.13 -13.27 1.74
CA ILE A 106 -12.53 -13.66 1.51
C ILE A 106 -13.01 -14.59 2.62
N GLU A 107 -12.26 -15.64 2.93
CA GLU A 107 -12.59 -16.57 4.01
C GLU A 107 -12.78 -15.87 5.35
N SER A 108 -11.92 -14.91 5.67
CA SER A 108 -12.01 -14.15 6.93
C SER A 108 -13.29 -13.34 7.09
N THR A 109 -13.93 -12.95 5.99
CA THR A 109 -15.20 -12.21 6.01
C THR A 109 -16.41 -13.09 6.29
N GLN A 110 -16.33 -14.40 6.03
CA GLN A 110 -17.45 -15.33 6.06
C GLN A 110 -18.61 -14.95 5.11
N ILE A 111 -18.31 -14.20 4.07
CA ILE A 111 -19.25 -13.72 3.04
C ILE A 111 -18.87 -14.37 1.71
N ASP A 112 -19.91 -14.77 0.93
CA ASP A 112 -19.68 -15.33 -0.42
C ASP A 112 -18.92 -14.34 -1.29
N GLU A 113 -17.93 -14.81 -2.03
CA GLU A 113 -17.07 -13.99 -2.91
C GLU A 113 -17.89 -13.14 -3.89
N ASN A 114 -19.01 -13.66 -4.41
CA ASN A 114 -19.87 -12.95 -5.35
C ASN A 114 -20.59 -11.73 -4.76
N LYS A 115 -20.54 -11.56 -3.44
CA LYS A 115 -21.06 -10.40 -2.72
C LYS A 115 -20.00 -9.39 -2.33
N LEU A 116 -18.73 -9.65 -2.68
CA LEU A 116 -17.58 -8.83 -2.36
C LEU A 116 -17.00 -8.21 -3.63
N CYS A 117 -16.48 -6.99 -3.50
CA CYS A 117 -15.72 -6.36 -4.59
C CYS A 117 -14.22 -6.57 -4.37
N GLY A 118 -13.58 -7.34 -5.25
CA GLY A 118 -12.14 -7.56 -5.27
C GLY A 118 -11.41 -6.87 -6.42
N ALA A 119 -12.03 -5.88 -7.08
CA ALA A 119 -11.53 -5.29 -8.32
C ALA A 119 -10.11 -4.70 -8.21
N CYS A 120 -9.79 -4.05 -7.10
CA CYS A 120 -8.45 -3.48 -6.87
C CYS A 120 -7.34 -4.54 -6.73
N PHE A 121 -7.69 -5.79 -6.45
CA PHE A 121 -6.76 -6.92 -6.38
C PHE A 121 -6.70 -7.70 -7.69
N THR A 122 -7.85 -7.88 -8.36
CA THR A 122 -8.00 -8.80 -9.51
C THR A 122 -8.06 -8.10 -10.87
N GLY A 123 -8.45 -6.82 -10.92
CA GLY A 123 -8.76 -6.11 -12.16
C GLY A 123 -10.11 -6.45 -12.76
N GLN A 124 -10.93 -7.24 -12.07
CA GLN A 124 -12.29 -7.61 -12.51
C GLN A 124 -13.30 -6.68 -11.84
N TYR A 125 -13.87 -5.79 -12.62
CA TYR A 125 -14.81 -4.77 -12.14
C TYR A 125 -16.24 -5.28 -12.26
N PRO A 126 -17.03 -5.33 -11.14
CA PRO A 126 -18.41 -5.84 -11.16
C PRO A 126 -19.38 -4.92 -11.90
N ILE A 127 -19.04 -3.64 -12.04
CA ILE A 127 -19.82 -2.66 -12.80
C ILE A 127 -18.93 -2.15 -13.95
N GLN A 128 -19.50 -2.08 -15.14
CA GLN A 128 -18.78 -1.61 -16.33
C GLN A 128 -18.28 -0.18 -16.13
N ILE A 129 -16.99 0.02 -16.35
CA ILE A 129 -16.35 1.33 -16.25
C ILE A 129 -16.45 2.04 -17.60
N PRO A 130 -17.01 3.27 -17.66
CA PRO A 130 -17.00 4.09 -18.88
C PRO A 130 -15.57 4.32 -19.39
N ALA A 131 -15.39 4.32 -20.71
CA ALA A 131 -14.07 4.39 -21.34
C ALA A 131 -13.30 5.66 -20.96
N ASP A 132 -13.99 6.80 -20.89
CA ASP A 132 -13.44 8.09 -20.49
C ASP A 132 -12.89 8.11 -19.05
N MET A 133 -13.51 7.37 -18.15
CA MET A 133 -13.03 7.22 -16.77
C MET A 133 -11.89 6.21 -16.65
N SER A 134 -11.85 5.19 -17.50
CA SER A 134 -10.84 4.15 -17.43
C SER A 134 -9.50 4.59 -17.99
N GLU A 135 -9.46 5.39 -19.07
CA GLU A 135 -8.23 5.78 -19.75
C GLU A 135 -7.22 6.50 -18.85
N GLY A 136 -7.67 7.42 -17.99
CA GLY A 136 -6.80 8.16 -17.10
C GLY A 136 -6.20 7.32 -15.97
N LYS A 137 -7.03 6.50 -15.31
CA LYS A 137 -6.61 5.71 -14.13
C LYS A 137 -5.85 4.43 -14.47
N MET A 138 -6.04 3.90 -15.69
CA MET A 138 -5.39 2.65 -16.12
C MET A 138 -3.99 2.85 -16.73
N ARG A 139 -3.54 4.07 -16.94
CA ARG A 139 -2.21 4.34 -17.49
C ARG A 139 -1.12 3.80 -16.57
N LEU A 140 -0.12 3.17 -17.17
CA LEU A 140 1.09 2.68 -16.49
C LEU A 140 2.21 3.74 -16.46
N GLU A 141 2.09 4.80 -17.26
CA GLU A 141 3.07 5.90 -17.32
C GLU A 141 2.43 7.16 -16.74
N ILE A 142 3.18 7.83 -15.87
CA ILE A 142 2.81 9.16 -15.38
C ILE A 142 3.10 10.14 -16.51
N THR A 143 2.06 10.63 -17.18
CA THR A 143 2.23 11.75 -18.09
C THR A 143 2.44 13.00 -17.22
N GLU A 144 3.64 13.54 -17.20
CA GLU A 144 3.87 14.88 -16.68
C GLU A 144 3.00 15.86 -17.52
N VAL A 145 1.96 16.36 -16.90
CA VAL A 145 1.19 17.46 -17.50
C VAL A 145 2.09 18.69 -17.38
N HIS A 146 2.78 19.00 -18.47
CA HIS A 146 3.41 20.30 -18.63
C HIS A 146 2.28 21.34 -18.70
N GLY A 147 1.98 21.93 -17.54
CA GLY A 147 1.15 23.13 -17.46
C GLY A 147 1.90 24.30 -18.12
N HIS A 148 1.30 24.87 -19.12
CA HIS A 148 1.65 26.19 -19.66
C HIS A 148 1.19 27.29 -18.69
#